data_d49f5910926ff69c9b77600693d00ef8
#
_entry.id   d49f5910926ff69c9b77600693d00ef8
#
_cell.length_a   1.000
_cell.length_b   1.000
_cell.length_c   1.000
_cell.angle_alpha   90.00
_cell.angle_beta   90.00
_cell.angle_gamma   90.00
#
_symmetry.space_group_name_H-M   'P 1'
#
loop_
_entity.id
_entity.type
_entity.pdbx_description
1 polymer ?
#
loop_
_entity_poly.entity_id
_entity_poly.type
_entity_poly.pdbx_seq_one_letter_code
_entity_poly.pdbx_strand_id
1 'polypeptide(L)'
;MKYNTYTLDNGLRIIHLPSDSQVVYCGYQINAGTRNEEPGEEGLAHFCEHVTFKGTERRKAWHILNCLESVGGDLNAYTNKEGTVYYSAILKEHIARAVDLLSDIVFHSVYPQAEIDKEVEVICDEIESYNDSPAELIYDEFENILFKGSPLGHNILGTAEQVRAFKTEDALRFTQKLYRPDNAIFFAYGDIDFKKLVKLLQRALADDKSVGKFAEEKLPQISQITQISRDENSIAEEKSVSSVKSVGIENTEKSAGNENAEKSVSSVKSVGPKNYPSVRDEIAGQTIVMQKNTHQAHVMIGTRAYDVNDDRRMPLYLLNNMLGGPGMNAKLNLALREHNGLVYTVESTMVSYGDTGTWSIYFGCDEHDVKRCLRLVRKELDKFMQKPLSDAQLKAAKKQIKGQIGVACDNRENFALDFGKSFLHYGWEKNVDRLYEQVDEITAAQIQAVAQELFDKDRLTTLIFK
;
A
#
# COMPACT_ATOMS: atom_id res chain seq x y z
N MET A 1 0.74 17.56 -11.97
CA MET A 1 -0.02 16.48 -12.69
C MET A 1 -1.50 16.75 -12.59
N LYS A 2 -2.31 16.42 -13.61
CA LYS A 2 -3.77 16.64 -13.58
C LYS A 2 -4.46 15.33 -13.88
N TYR A 3 -5.20 14.79 -12.92
CA TYR A 3 -6.01 13.60 -13.06
C TYR A 3 -7.41 13.94 -13.59
N ASN A 4 -8.03 12.93 -14.22
CA ASN A 4 -9.46 12.91 -14.48
C ASN A 4 -10.08 11.88 -13.55
N THR A 5 -11.14 12.26 -12.83
CA THR A 5 -11.83 11.37 -11.89
C THR A 5 -13.33 11.36 -12.16
N TYR A 6 -13.98 10.23 -11.91
CA TYR A 6 -15.43 10.08 -12.02
C TYR A 6 -15.90 8.93 -11.09
N THR A 7 -17.11 9.03 -10.59
CA THR A 7 -17.74 7.95 -9.82
C THR A 7 -19.01 7.50 -10.53
N LEU A 8 -19.13 6.21 -10.83
CA LEU A 8 -20.33 5.61 -11.41
C LEU A 8 -21.46 5.51 -10.38
N ASP A 9 -22.69 5.34 -10.86
CA ASP A 9 -23.88 5.20 -10.00
C ASP A 9 -23.81 3.98 -9.07
N ASN A 10 -23.07 2.93 -9.47
CA ASN A 10 -22.82 1.73 -8.65
C ASN A 10 -21.67 1.91 -7.64
N GLY A 11 -21.13 3.12 -7.50
CA GLY A 11 -20.09 3.44 -6.54
C GLY A 11 -18.63 3.24 -7.03
N LEU A 12 -18.43 2.64 -8.21
CA LEU A 12 -17.06 2.51 -8.76
C LEU A 12 -16.43 3.87 -9.01
N ARG A 13 -15.29 4.11 -8.41
CA ARG A 13 -14.48 5.31 -8.62
C ARG A 13 -13.45 5.06 -9.72
N ILE A 14 -13.32 6.01 -10.64
CA ILE A 14 -12.41 5.94 -11.78
C ILE A 14 -11.38 7.05 -11.62
N ILE A 15 -10.09 6.73 -11.80
CA ILE A 15 -9.00 7.69 -11.85
C ILE A 15 -8.16 7.47 -13.10
N HIS A 16 -7.90 8.52 -13.86
CA HIS A 16 -7.11 8.48 -15.08
C HIS A 16 -6.05 9.57 -15.08
N LEU A 17 -4.80 9.18 -15.29
CA LEU A 17 -3.71 10.10 -15.58
C LEU A 17 -3.43 10.11 -17.08
N PRO A 18 -3.70 11.23 -17.79
CA PRO A 18 -3.39 11.35 -19.21
C PRO A 18 -1.87 11.36 -19.46
N SER A 19 -1.45 10.71 -20.53
CA SER A 19 -0.09 10.79 -21.05
C SER A 19 -0.10 10.61 -22.57
N ASP A 20 1.02 10.85 -23.23
CA ASP A 20 1.23 10.63 -24.67
C ASP A 20 1.62 9.18 -25.04
N SER A 21 1.67 8.30 -24.06
CA SER A 21 2.07 6.89 -24.26
C SER A 21 1.02 6.11 -25.05
N GLN A 22 1.49 5.36 -26.03
CA GLN A 22 0.66 4.38 -26.76
C GLN A 22 0.29 3.18 -25.88
N VAL A 23 1.15 2.83 -24.91
CA VAL A 23 0.87 1.80 -23.89
C VAL A 23 0.05 2.42 -22.77
N VAL A 24 -1.01 1.73 -22.44
CA VAL A 24 -1.91 2.06 -21.34
C VAL A 24 -1.76 1.02 -20.25
N TYR A 25 -1.54 1.47 -19.03
CA TYR A 25 -1.65 0.66 -17.81
C TYR A 25 -3.01 0.91 -17.20
N CYS A 26 -3.81 -0.13 -17.03
CA CYS A 26 -5.14 0.02 -16.48
C CYS A 26 -5.59 -1.23 -15.71
N GLY A 27 -6.47 -1.06 -14.73
CA GLY A 27 -6.95 -2.18 -13.95
C GLY A 27 -7.86 -1.80 -12.81
N TYR A 28 -8.28 -2.82 -12.09
CA TYR A 28 -9.02 -2.70 -10.84
C TYR A 28 -8.07 -2.85 -9.66
N GLN A 29 -8.25 -1.99 -8.66
CA GLN A 29 -7.72 -2.21 -7.32
C GLN A 29 -8.90 -2.33 -6.36
N ILE A 30 -8.92 -3.40 -5.60
CA ILE A 30 -10.02 -3.79 -4.73
C ILE A 30 -9.53 -3.68 -3.28
N ASN A 31 -10.29 -3.05 -2.41
CA ASN A 31 -9.99 -2.99 -0.98
C ASN A 31 -10.36 -4.34 -0.31
N ALA A 32 -9.65 -5.37 -0.72
CA ALA A 32 -9.81 -6.75 -0.29
C ALA A 32 -8.45 -7.44 -0.36
N GLY A 33 -7.78 -7.55 0.76
CA GLY A 33 -6.50 -8.24 0.92
C GLY A 33 -6.57 -9.25 2.06
N THR A 34 -5.43 -9.82 2.44
CA THR A 34 -5.42 -10.84 3.50
C THR A 34 -5.88 -10.29 4.84
N ARG A 35 -5.75 -9.01 5.08
CA ARG A 35 -6.31 -8.33 6.26
C ARG A 35 -7.84 -8.50 6.42
N ASN A 36 -8.55 -8.84 5.35
CA ASN A 36 -10.00 -8.99 5.32
C ASN A 36 -10.47 -10.44 5.52
N GLU A 37 -9.52 -11.38 5.64
CA GLU A 37 -9.78 -12.78 5.93
C GLU A 37 -10.29 -12.94 7.37
N GLU A 38 -11.18 -13.90 7.58
CA GLU A 38 -11.63 -14.29 8.92
C GLU A 38 -10.66 -15.34 9.48
N PRO A 39 -10.60 -15.54 10.82
CA PRO A 39 -9.75 -16.58 11.40
C PRO A 39 -10.04 -17.98 10.81
N GLY A 40 -9.01 -18.62 10.28
CA GLY A 40 -9.10 -19.92 9.58
C GLY A 40 -9.23 -19.81 8.07
N GLU A 41 -9.26 -18.58 7.52
CA GLU A 41 -9.28 -18.31 6.08
C GLU A 41 -7.94 -17.76 5.57
N GLU A 42 -6.86 -17.91 6.34
CA GLU A 42 -5.55 -17.38 5.97
C GLU A 42 -5.09 -17.94 4.62
N GLY A 43 -4.81 -17.04 3.67
CA GLY A 43 -4.48 -17.35 2.28
C GLY A 43 -5.65 -17.30 1.29
N LEU A 44 -6.88 -17.06 1.77
CA LEU A 44 -8.08 -17.05 0.90
C LEU A 44 -8.06 -15.89 -0.11
N ALA A 45 -7.55 -14.74 0.25
CA ALA A 45 -7.44 -13.60 -0.66
C ALA A 45 -6.51 -13.89 -1.85
N HIS A 46 -5.34 -14.47 -1.57
CA HIS A 46 -4.39 -14.91 -2.58
C HIS A 46 -4.95 -16.07 -3.43
N PHE A 47 -5.59 -17.05 -2.79
CA PHE A 47 -6.30 -18.11 -3.49
C PHE A 47 -7.34 -17.56 -4.46
N CYS A 48 -8.16 -16.57 -4.05
CA CYS A 48 -9.14 -15.93 -4.92
C CYS A 48 -8.47 -15.23 -6.11
N GLU A 49 -7.31 -14.64 -5.94
CA GLU A 49 -6.54 -14.05 -7.03
C GLU A 49 -6.26 -15.09 -8.12
N HIS A 50 -5.65 -16.23 -7.77
CA HIS A 50 -5.32 -17.31 -8.69
C HIS A 50 -6.55 -17.85 -9.44
N VAL A 51 -7.61 -18.16 -8.68
CA VAL A 51 -8.80 -18.80 -9.28
C VAL A 51 -9.71 -17.83 -10.05
N THR A 52 -9.48 -16.51 -9.93
CA THR A 52 -10.18 -15.48 -10.74
C THR A 52 -9.92 -15.65 -12.24
N PHE A 53 -8.75 -16.18 -12.64
CA PHE A 53 -8.42 -16.45 -14.05
C PHE A 53 -8.97 -17.76 -14.59
N LYS A 54 -9.69 -18.56 -13.80
CA LYS A 54 -10.09 -19.93 -14.16
C LYS A 54 -11.47 -20.04 -14.78
N GLY A 55 -12.25 -18.97 -14.81
CA GLY A 55 -13.53 -18.93 -15.53
C GLY A 55 -14.50 -17.90 -15.00
N THR A 56 -15.27 -17.33 -15.93
CA THR A 56 -16.40 -16.44 -15.66
C THR A 56 -17.69 -17.06 -16.21
N GLU A 57 -18.83 -16.41 -15.98
CA GLU A 57 -20.09 -16.81 -16.64
C GLU A 57 -19.99 -16.83 -18.17
N ARG A 58 -19.14 -15.99 -18.76
CA ARG A 58 -19.00 -15.80 -20.22
C ARG A 58 -17.76 -16.47 -20.80
N ARG A 59 -16.69 -16.67 -20.01
CA ARG A 59 -15.36 -17.08 -20.50
C ARG A 59 -14.83 -18.27 -19.72
N LYS A 60 -14.26 -19.25 -20.45
CA LYS A 60 -13.41 -20.29 -19.85
C LYS A 60 -11.99 -19.75 -19.65
N ALA A 61 -11.19 -20.40 -18.79
CA ALA A 61 -9.82 -20.03 -18.49
C ALA A 61 -8.96 -19.72 -19.74
N TRP A 62 -9.03 -20.58 -20.75
CA TRP A 62 -8.28 -20.37 -22.01
C TRP A 62 -8.66 -19.05 -22.72
N HIS A 63 -9.94 -18.67 -22.70
CA HIS A 63 -10.40 -17.43 -23.32
C HIS A 63 -9.94 -16.20 -22.53
N ILE A 64 -9.83 -16.32 -21.20
CA ILE A 64 -9.32 -15.25 -20.34
C ILE A 64 -7.86 -15.00 -20.65
N LEU A 65 -7.01 -16.04 -20.58
CA LEU A 65 -5.57 -15.96 -20.83
C LEU A 65 -5.22 -15.39 -22.21
N ASN A 66 -5.90 -15.88 -23.27
CA ASN A 66 -5.61 -15.42 -24.63
C ASN A 66 -6.24 -14.06 -24.99
N CYS A 67 -7.14 -13.53 -24.16
CA CYS A 67 -7.90 -12.33 -24.53
C CYS A 67 -7.01 -11.13 -24.80
N LEU A 68 -6.02 -10.87 -23.96
CA LEU A 68 -5.10 -9.73 -24.14
C LEU A 68 -3.80 -10.15 -24.82
N GLU A 69 -3.26 -11.33 -24.53
CA GLU A 69 -2.04 -11.83 -25.13
C GLU A 69 -2.12 -11.91 -26.66
N SER A 70 -3.27 -12.28 -27.22
CA SER A 70 -3.48 -12.33 -28.68
C SER A 70 -3.30 -11.00 -29.40
N VAL A 71 -3.27 -9.89 -28.65
CA VAL A 71 -3.01 -8.54 -29.18
C VAL A 71 -1.77 -7.89 -28.54
N GLY A 72 -0.93 -8.70 -27.89
CA GLY A 72 0.32 -8.27 -27.27
C GLY A 72 0.15 -7.47 -25.98
N GLY A 73 -0.96 -7.64 -25.28
CA GLY A 73 -1.19 -7.07 -23.96
C GLY A 73 -0.90 -8.07 -22.85
N ASP A 74 -0.43 -7.58 -21.71
CA ASP A 74 -0.20 -8.37 -20.51
C ASP A 74 -1.45 -8.38 -19.61
N LEU A 75 -1.63 -9.45 -18.85
CA LEU A 75 -2.64 -9.56 -17.82
C LEU A 75 -1.98 -10.04 -16.53
N ASN A 76 -2.00 -9.23 -15.49
CA ASN A 76 -1.33 -9.48 -14.23
C ASN A 76 -2.24 -9.25 -13.03
N ALA A 77 -1.89 -9.86 -11.90
CA ALA A 77 -2.52 -9.60 -10.62
C ALA A 77 -1.49 -9.71 -9.49
N TYR A 78 -1.83 -9.16 -8.33
CA TYR A 78 -1.15 -9.43 -7.07
C TYR A 78 -2.07 -9.14 -5.89
N THR A 79 -1.83 -9.86 -4.80
CA THR A 79 -2.50 -9.67 -3.51
C THR A 79 -1.51 -9.17 -2.47
N ASN A 80 -1.96 -8.24 -1.64
CA ASN A 80 -1.22 -7.78 -0.48
C ASN A 80 -2.13 -7.75 0.77
N LYS A 81 -1.62 -7.24 1.89
CA LYS A 81 -2.37 -7.21 3.15
C LYS A 81 -3.69 -6.41 3.06
N GLU A 82 -3.75 -5.33 2.28
CA GLU A 82 -4.92 -4.43 2.25
C GLU A 82 -5.70 -4.47 0.94
N GLY A 83 -5.19 -5.10 -0.12
CA GLY A 83 -5.86 -5.08 -1.40
C GLY A 83 -5.40 -6.14 -2.37
N THR A 84 -6.24 -6.40 -3.38
CA THR A 84 -5.94 -7.21 -4.56
C THR A 84 -6.05 -6.34 -5.82
N VAL A 85 -5.16 -6.54 -6.75
CA VAL A 85 -5.06 -5.76 -7.98
C VAL A 85 -5.10 -6.70 -9.18
N TYR A 86 -5.93 -6.38 -10.17
CA TYR A 86 -5.97 -7.02 -11.49
C TYR A 86 -5.75 -5.96 -12.53
N TYR A 87 -4.70 -6.09 -13.34
CA TYR A 87 -4.32 -5.03 -14.27
C TYR A 87 -3.71 -5.55 -15.58
N SER A 88 -3.61 -4.65 -16.52
CA SER A 88 -3.07 -4.91 -17.85
C SER A 88 -2.20 -3.76 -18.32
N ALA A 89 -1.13 -4.10 -19.05
CA ALA A 89 -0.41 -3.20 -19.95
C ALA A 89 -0.80 -3.54 -21.39
N ILE A 90 -1.35 -2.58 -22.12
CA ILE A 90 -1.91 -2.83 -23.46
C ILE A 90 -1.82 -1.59 -24.36
N LEU A 91 -1.78 -1.77 -25.68
CA LEU A 91 -1.88 -0.65 -26.63
C LEU A 91 -3.27 0.02 -26.53
N LYS A 92 -3.30 1.34 -26.58
CA LYS A 92 -4.51 2.16 -26.40
C LYS A 92 -5.69 1.78 -27.30
N GLU A 93 -5.43 1.27 -28.50
CA GLU A 93 -6.45 0.82 -29.46
C GLU A 93 -7.25 -0.36 -28.93
N HIS A 94 -6.67 -1.16 -28.01
CA HIS A 94 -7.29 -2.35 -27.41
C HIS A 94 -7.88 -2.09 -26.01
N ILE A 95 -7.93 -0.85 -25.53
CA ILE A 95 -8.44 -0.52 -24.20
C ILE A 95 -9.86 -1.07 -23.93
N ALA A 96 -10.72 -1.10 -24.93
CA ALA A 96 -12.06 -1.64 -24.77
C ALA A 96 -12.06 -3.14 -24.44
N ARG A 97 -11.09 -3.90 -24.98
CA ARG A 97 -10.90 -5.32 -24.71
C ARG A 97 -10.39 -5.53 -23.27
N ALA A 98 -9.44 -4.71 -22.82
CA ALA A 98 -8.93 -4.77 -21.45
C ALA A 98 -10.01 -4.44 -20.42
N VAL A 99 -10.80 -3.38 -20.64
CA VAL A 99 -11.93 -3.02 -19.75
C VAL A 99 -12.95 -4.14 -19.68
N ASP A 100 -13.35 -4.73 -20.81
CA ASP A 100 -14.34 -5.82 -20.85
C ASP A 100 -13.82 -7.08 -20.14
N LEU A 101 -12.56 -7.47 -20.36
CA LEU A 101 -11.98 -8.63 -19.69
C LEU A 101 -11.82 -8.42 -18.18
N LEU A 102 -11.19 -7.31 -17.79
CA LEU A 102 -10.92 -7.02 -16.38
C LEU A 102 -12.22 -6.92 -15.58
N SER A 103 -13.25 -6.27 -16.14
CA SER A 103 -14.56 -6.21 -15.48
C SER A 103 -15.21 -7.59 -15.33
N ASP A 104 -15.07 -8.44 -16.37
CA ASP A 104 -15.63 -9.79 -16.35
C ASP A 104 -14.96 -10.69 -15.32
N ILE A 105 -13.63 -10.70 -15.25
CA ILE A 105 -12.93 -11.55 -14.29
C ILE A 105 -13.07 -11.05 -12.85
N VAL A 106 -13.15 -9.74 -12.61
CA VAL A 106 -13.27 -9.20 -11.25
C VAL A 106 -14.66 -9.39 -10.68
N PHE A 107 -15.72 -9.19 -11.48
CA PHE A 107 -17.10 -9.16 -10.96
C PHE A 107 -17.96 -10.36 -11.34
N HIS A 108 -17.53 -11.20 -12.28
CA HIS A 108 -18.34 -12.31 -12.82
C HIS A 108 -17.62 -13.66 -12.84
N SER A 109 -16.51 -13.80 -12.07
CA SER A 109 -15.85 -15.10 -11.90
C SER A 109 -16.76 -16.08 -11.16
N VAL A 110 -16.76 -17.34 -11.62
CA VAL A 110 -17.62 -18.42 -11.09
C VAL A 110 -16.85 -19.50 -10.35
N TYR A 111 -15.53 -19.44 -10.36
CA TYR A 111 -14.63 -20.31 -9.60
C TYR A 111 -14.95 -21.80 -9.78
N PRO A 112 -14.81 -22.38 -11.00
CA PRO A 112 -15.19 -23.77 -11.27
C PRO A 112 -14.36 -24.73 -10.42
N GLN A 113 -14.98 -25.63 -9.64
CA GLN A 113 -14.29 -26.54 -8.73
C GLN A 113 -13.23 -27.38 -9.42
N ALA A 114 -13.51 -27.88 -10.65
CA ALA A 114 -12.53 -28.64 -11.41
C ALA A 114 -11.27 -27.87 -11.81
N GLU A 115 -11.34 -26.55 -11.91
CA GLU A 115 -10.18 -25.68 -12.13
C GLU A 115 -9.47 -25.35 -10.80
N ILE A 116 -10.24 -25.17 -9.72
CA ILE A 116 -9.71 -25.03 -8.36
C ILE A 116 -8.86 -26.23 -7.99
N ASP A 117 -9.37 -27.45 -8.19
CA ASP A 117 -8.67 -28.71 -7.84
C ASP A 117 -7.30 -28.85 -8.55
N LYS A 118 -7.12 -28.20 -9.70
CA LYS A 118 -5.83 -28.12 -10.41
C LYS A 118 -4.94 -27.01 -9.86
N GLU A 119 -5.52 -25.84 -9.56
CA GLU A 119 -4.76 -24.65 -9.15
C GLU A 119 -4.26 -24.77 -7.72
N VAL A 120 -4.94 -25.47 -6.87
CA VAL A 120 -4.52 -25.72 -5.48
C VAL A 120 -3.11 -26.28 -5.39
N GLU A 121 -2.74 -27.23 -6.24
CA GLU A 121 -1.37 -27.77 -6.21
C GLU A 121 -0.35 -26.73 -6.72
N VAL A 122 -0.70 -25.89 -7.69
CA VAL A 122 0.16 -24.77 -8.15
C VAL A 122 0.43 -23.79 -7.01
N ILE A 123 -0.62 -23.42 -6.26
CA ILE A 123 -0.47 -22.53 -5.10
C ILE A 123 0.34 -23.21 -3.98
N CYS A 124 0.16 -24.52 -3.76
CA CYS A 124 0.96 -25.26 -2.79
C CYS A 124 2.45 -25.30 -3.18
N ASP A 125 2.76 -25.50 -4.46
CA ASP A 125 4.14 -25.45 -4.97
C ASP A 125 4.75 -24.03 -4.78
N GLU A 126 3.96 -22.99 -4.96
CA GLU A 126 4.39 -21.62 -4.68
C GLU A 126 4.68 -21.39 -3.19
N ILE A 127 3.80 -21.87 -2.30
CA ILE A 127 4.02 -21.83 -0.84
C ILE A 127 5.31 -22.55 -0.46
N GLU A 128 5.58 -23.73 -1.02
CA GLU A 128 6.81 -24.47 -0.77
C GLU A 128 8.03 -23.70 -1.26
N SER A 129 8.00 -23.19 -2.49
CA SER A 129 9.08 -22.37 -3.06
C SER A 129 9.36 -21.12 -2.23
N TYR A 130 8.32 -20.46 -1.73
CA TYR A 130 8.44 -19.29 -0.87
C TYR A 130 9.06 -19.65 0.50
N ASN A 131 8.62 -20.76 1.09
CA ASN A 131 9.18 -21.26 2.35
C ASN A 131 10.65 -21.68 2.23
N ASP A 132 11.10 -22.08 1.04
CA ASP A 132 12.49 -22.41 0.72
C ASP A 132 13.35 -21.18 0.44
N SER A 133 12.77 -19.97 0.44
CA SER A 133 13.46 -18.68 0.29
C SER A 133 13.54 -17.91 1.63
N PRO A 134 14.53 -18.18 2.49
CA PRO A 134 14.62 -17.53 3.81
C PRO A 134 14.73 -16.00 3.73
N ALA A 135 15.30 -15.50 2.64
CA ALA A 135 15.45 -14.05 2.40
C ALA A 135 14.12 -13.35 2.16
N GLU A 136 13.11 -14.06 1.63
CA GLU A 136 11.75 -13.55 1.41
C GLU A 136 10.88 -13.85 2.62
N LEU A 137 10.88 -15.10 3.07
CA LEU A 137 10.07 -15.56 4.19
C LEU A 137 10.27 -14.73 5.48
N ILE A 138 11.49 -14.23 5.72
CA ILE A 138 11.78 -13.48 6.95
C ILE A 138 10.98 -12.17 7.06
N TYR A 139 10.58 -11.56 5.94
CA TYR A 139 9.74 -10.35 5.95
C TYR A 139 8.35 -10.65 6.47
N ASP A 140 7.71 -11.70 5.96
CA ASP A 140 6.38 -12.11 6.40
C ASP A 140 6.39 -12.60 7.85
N GLU A 141 7.36 -13.44 8.21
CA GLU A 141 7.47 -13.94 9.60
C GLU A 141 7.73 -12.79 10.58
N PHE A 142 8.52 -11.80 10.19
CA PHE A 142 8.76 -10.63 11.03
C PHE A 142 7.48 -9.79 11.20
N GLU A 143 6.73 -9.59 10.12
CA GLU A 143 5.46 -8.86 10.17
C GLU A 143 4.40 -9.63 10.98
N ASN A 144 4.32 -10.96 10.83
CA ASN A 144 3.45 -11.83 11.62
C ASN A 144 3.75 -11.73 13.12
N ILE A 145 5.03 -11.66 13.48
CA ILE A 145 5.46 -11.48 14.87
C ILE A 145 5.04 -10.10 15.39
N LEU A 146 5.29 -9.02 14.63
CA LEU A 146 4.93 -7.66 15.02
C LEU A 146 3.41 -7.48 15.16
N PHE A 147 2.63 -8.14 14.33
CA PHE A 147 1.17 -8.02 14.30
C PHE A 147 0.42 -9.23 14.87
N LYS A 148 1.10 -10.05 15.68
CA LYS A 148 0.49 -11.24 16.29
C LYS A 148 -0.86 -10.90 16.94
N GLY A 149 -1.89 -11.67 16.58
CA GLY A 149 -3.26 -11.45 17.06
C GLY A 149 -4.02 -10.31 16.38
N SER A 150 -3.45 -9.71 15.34
CA SER A 150 -4.09 -8.74 14.46
C SER A 150 -4.33 -9.38 13.08
N PRO A 151 -5.32 -8.90 12.30
CA PRO A 151 -5.53 -9.34 10.93
C PRO A 151 -4.36 -9.13 9.95
N LEU A 152 -3.35 -8.36 10.33
CA LEU A 152 -2.09 -8.21 9.58
C LEU A 152 -1.08 -9.33 9.90
N GLY A 153 -1.27 -10.11 10.96
CA GLY A 153 -0.27 -11.02 11.53
C GLY A 153 -0.37 -12.45 11.01
N HIS A 154 -0.54 -12.66 9.70
CA HIS A 154 -0.48 -13.98 9.07
C HIS A 154 0.06 -13.86 7.63
N ASN A 155 0.55 -14.97 7.07
CA ASN A 155 1.14 -15.00 5.74
C ASN A 155 0.10 -14.73 4.65
N ILE A 156 0.51 -14.03 3.59
CA ILE A 156 -0.36 -13.73 2.43
C ILE A 156 -0.78 -15.04 1.73
N LEU A 157 0.14 -15.98 1.60
CA LEU A 157 -0.11 -17.25 0.92
C LEU A 157 -0.92 -18.25 1.77
N GLY A 158 -1.06 -18.02 3.08
CA GLY A 158 -1.63 -19.01 4.01
C GLY A 158 -0.75 -20.24 4.17
N THR A 159 -1.39 -21.40 4.38
CA THR A 159 -0.72 -22.70 4.46
C THR A 159 -1.26 -23.66 3.41
N ALA A 160 -0.43 -24.61 2.96
CA ALA A 160 -0.85 -25.64 2.00
C ALA A 160 -2.07 -26.47 2.51
N GLU A 161 -2.19 -26.65 3.83
CA GLU A 161 -3.34 -27.34 4.43
C GLU A 161 -4.63 -26.54 4.25
N GLN A 162 -4.62 -25.22 4.52
CA GLN A 162 -5.76 -24.33 4.35
C GLN A 162 -6.13 -24.22 2.88
N VAL A 163 -5.15 -24.00 1.98
CA VAL A 163 -5.38 -23.87 0.54
C VAL A 163 -6.04 -25.12 -0.04
N ARG A 164 -5.62 -26.34 0.39
CA ARG A 164 -6.26 -27.60 -0.04
C ARG A 164 -7.69 -27.78 0.48
N ALA A 165 -8.06 -27.04 1.52
CA ALA A 165 -9.42 -27.10 2.06
C ALA A 165 -10.40 -26.17 1.31
N PHE A 166 -9.91 -25.13 0.65
CA PHE A 166 -10.77 -24.13 -0.02
C PHE A 166 -11.54 -24.69 -1.22
N LYS A 167 -12.76 -24.23 -1.37
CA LYS A 167 -13.73 -24.63 -2.40
C LYS A 167 -14.34 -23.41 -3.08
N THR A 168 -15.10 -23.67 -4.14
CA THR A 168 -15.87 -22.65 -4.86
C THR A 168 -16.67 -21.73 -3.92
N GLU A 169 -17.30 -22.31 -2.89
CA GLU A 169 -18.13 -21.58 -1.94
C GLU A 169 -17.32 -20.56 -1.11
N ASP A 170 -16.07 -20.89 -0.78
CA ASP A 170 -15.18 -20.00 -0.02
C ASP A 170 -14.76 -18.80 -0.87
N ALA A 171 -14.36 -19.05 -2.13
CA ALA A 171 -14.05 -17.99 -3.08
C ALA A 171 -15.26 -17.09 -3.34
N LEU A 172 -16.43 -17.67 -3.56
CA LEU A 172 -17.67 -16.90 -3.77
C LEU A 172 -18.04 -16.07 -2.54
N ARG A 173 -17.95 -16.65 -1.34
CA ARG A 173 -18.24 -15.93 -0.09
C ARG A 173 -17.33 -14.71 0.08
N PHE A 174 -16.01 -14.87 -0.12
CA PHE A 174 -15.03 -13.79 0.00
C PHE A 174 -15.25 -12.71 -1.05
N THR A 175 -15.37 -13.11 -2.33
CA THR A 175 -15.48 -12.16 -3.44
C THR A 175 -16.84 -11.47 -3.49
N GLN A 176 -17.95 -12.14 -3.24
CA GLN A 176 -19.27 -11.50 -3.16
C GLN A 176 -19.35 -10.46 -2.02
N LYS A 177 -18.63 -10.69 -0.92
CA LYS A 177 -18.54 -9.72 0.19
C LYS A 177 -17.69 -8.51 -0.16
N LEU A 178 -16.59 -8.69 -0.89
CA LEU A 178 -15.52 -7.70 -1.00
C LEU A 178 -15.29 -7.18 -2.43
N TYR A 179 -15.48 -8.00 -3.48
CA TYR A 179 -15.28 -7.59 -4.87
C TYR A 179 -16.53 -6.91 -5.40
N ARG A 180 -16.73 -5.67 -4.96
CA ARG A 180 -17.87 -4.85 -5.33
C ARG A 180 -17.41 -3.54 -5.94
N PRO A 181 -18.16 -2.96 -6.88
CA PRO A 181 -17.81 -1.68 -7.49
C PRO A 181 -17.55 -0.56 -6.49
N ASP A 182 -18.35 -0.48 -5.42
CA ASP A 182 -18.22 0.54 -4.36
C ASP A 182 -17.00 0.33 -3.43
N ASN A 183 -16.40 -0.87 -3.44
CA ASN A 183 -15.20 -1.23 -2.70
C ASN A 183 -13.95 -1.29 -3.59
N ALA A 184 -14.04 -0.81 -4.82
CA ALA A 184 -12.98 -0.84 -5.82
C ALA A 184 -12.77 0.51 -6.49
N ILE A 185 -11.64 0.62 -7.18
CA ILE A 185 -11.40 1.67 -8.16
C ILE A 185 -10.99 1.06 -9.50
N PHE A 186 -11.23 1.80 -10.59
CA PHE A 186 -10.56 1.55 -11.85
C PHE A 186 -9.52 2.65 -12.10
N PHE A 187 -8.26 2.27 -12.26
CA PHE A 187 -7.19 3.20 -12.61
C PHE A 187 -6.80 3.07 -14.07
N ALA A 188 -6.35 4.15 -14.68
CA ALA A 188 -5.79 4.14 -16.02
C ALA A 188 -4.68 5.18 -16.17
N TYR A 189 -3.58 4.82 -16.85
CA TYR A 189 -2.47 5.71 -17.17
C TYR A 189 -2.09 5.54 -18.64
N GLY A 190 -2.30 6.56 -19.46
CA GLY A 190 -1.99 6.51 -20.90
C GLY A 190 -2.81 7.49 -21.73
N ASP A 191 -2.66 7.39 -23.05
CA ASP A 191 -3.38 8.21 -24.04
C ASP A 191 -4.78 7.63 -24.31
N ILE A 192 -5.74 8.01 -23.46
CA ILE A 192 -7.12 7.53 -23.55
C ILE A 192 -8.09 8.73 -23.46
N ASP A 193 -9.14 8.73 -24.27
CA ASP A 193 -10.27 9.61 -24.06
C ASP A 193 -11.04 9.18 -22.79
N PHE A 194 -11.01 10.04 -21.78
CA PHE A 194 -11.62 9.73 -20.47
C PHE A 194 -13.13 9.52 -20.54
N LYS A 195 -13.84 10.28 -21.40
CA LYS A 195 -15.29 10.10 -21.58
C LYS A 195 -15.62 8.76 -22.23
N LYS A 196 -14.75 8.29 -23.15
CA LYS A 196 -14.87 6.96 -23.75
C LYS A 196 -14.59 5.88 -22.71
N LEU A 197 -13.57 6.04 -21.87
CA LEU A 197 -13.26 5.10 -20.79
C LEU A 197 -14.45 4.94 -19.83
N VAL A 198 -15.03 6.05 -19.35
CA VAL A 198 -16.22 6.02 -18.47
C VAL A 198 -17.38 5.25 -19.13
N LYS A 199 -17.66 5.50 -20.43
CA LYS A 199 -18.71 4.79 -21.15
C LYS A 199 -18.43 3.28 -21.30
N LEU A 200 -17.16 2.89 -21.48
CA LEU A 200 -16.78 1.48 -21.55
C LEU A 200 -17.06 0.78 -20.22
N LEU A 201 -16.66 1.38 -19.11
CA LEU A 201 -16.92 0.87 -17.77
C LEU A 201 -18.42 0.82 -17.43
N GLN A 202 -19.18 1.86 -17.78
CA GLN A 202 -20.62 1.84 -17.63
C GLN A 202 -21.29 0.66 -18.38
N ARG A 203 -20.82 0.37 -19.59
CA ARG A 203 -21.35 -0.77 -20.38
C ARG A 203 -20.94 -2.12 -19.80
N ALA A 204 -19.68 -2.24 -19.37
CA ALA A 204 -19.15 -3.49 -18.82
C ALA A 204 -19.86 -3.88 -17.51
N LEU A 205 -20.34 -2.89 -16.75
CA LEU A 205 -20.99 -3.07 -15.46
C LEU A 205 -22.52 -2.85 -15.48
N ALA A 206 -23.13 -2.66 -16.66
CA ALA A 206 -24.57 -2.39 -16.79
C ALA A 206 -25.48 -3.53 -16.31
N ASP A 207 -25.00 -4.77 -16.38
CA ASP A 207 -25.72 -5.97 -15.99
C ASP A 207 -25.41 -6.47 -14.57
N ASP A 208 -24.63 -5.68 -13.80
CA ASP A 208 -24.22 -6.08 -12.46
C ASP A 208 -25.37 -6.00 -11.47
N LYS A 209 -26.03 -7.15 -11.25
CA LYS A 209 -27.13 -7.33 -10.29
C LYS A 209 -26.66 -7.39 -8.83
N SER A 210 -25.33 -7.33 -8.58
CA SER A 210 -24.76 -7.45 -7.23
C SER A 210 -25.04 -6.22 -6.36
N VAL A 211 -25.26 -5.06 -6.98
CA VAL A 211 -25.48 -3.78 -6.28
C VAL A 211 -26.80 -3.70 -5.52
N GLY A 212 -27.80 -4.57 -5.84
CA GLY A 212 -29.14 -4.49 -5.27
C GLY A 212 -29.37 -5.29 -3.99
N LYS A 213 -28.51 -6.21 -3.60
CA LYS A 213 -28.78 -7.16 -2.49
C LYS A 213 -28.24 -6.77 -1.12
N PHE A 214 -27.33 -5.83 -1.04
CA PHE A 214 -26.66 -5.44 0.23
C PHE A 214 -26.93 -3.99 0.69
N ALA A 215 -27.78 -3.25 -0.03
CA ALA A 215 -28.13 -1.86 0.32
C ALA A 215 -29.04 -1.75 1.59
N GLU A 216 -29.49 -2.84 2.18
CA GLU A 216 -30.38 -2.85 3.34
C GLU A 216 -29.71 -3.12 4.68
N GLU A 217 -28.46 -3.53 4.75
CA GLU A 217 -27.72 -3.54 6.03
C GLU A 217 -27.15 -2.15 6.31
N LYS A 218 -27.92 -1.36 7.09
CA LYS A 218 -27.54 -0.05 7.54
C LYS A 218 -26.22 -0.11 8.32
N LEU A 219 -25.15 0.38 7.71
CA LEU A 219 -23.92 0.77 8.45
C LEU A 219 -24.30 1.77 9.55
N PRO A 220 -23.77 1.64 10.77
CA PRO A 220 -24.09 2.58 11.85
C PRO A 220 -23.69 3.99 11.43
N GLN A 221 -24.65 4.90 11.52
CA GLN A 221 -24.43 6.33 11.19
C GLN A 221 -23.42 6.92 12.17
N ILE A 222 -22.23 7.28 11.71
CA ILE A 222 -21.22 8.05 12.44
C ILE A 222 -21.61 9.54 12.41
N SER A 223 -22.84 9.88 12.76
CA SER A 223 -23.29 11.28 12.87
C SER A 223 -23.24 11.83 14.30
N GLN A 224 -22.83 11.05 15.30
CA GLN A 224 -22.80 11.50 16.69
C GLN A 224 -21.42 11.81 17.26
N ILE A 225 -20.31 11.45 16.55
CA ILE A 225 -18.96 11.72 17.08
C ILE A 225 -18.44 13.10 16.63
N THR A 226 -19.01 13.70 15.60
CA THR A 226 -18.57 15.01 15.09
C THR A 226 -19.16 16.19 15.89
N GLN A 227 -20.10 15.98 16.81
CA GLN A 227 -20.61 17.04 17.67
C GLN A 227 -19.81 17.24 18.95
N ILE A 228 -19.13 16.19 19.46
CA ILE A 228 -18.33 16.31 20.70
C ILE A 228 -17.01 17.07 20.46
N SER A 229 -16.43 17.02 19.26
CA SER A 229 -15.19 17.75 18.95
C SER A 229 -15.41 19.22 18.56
N ARG A 230 -16.66 19.68 18.36
CA ARG A 230 -16.96 21.10 18.12
C ARG A 230 -17.20 21.90 19.39
N ASP A 231 -17.62 21.25 20.46
CA ASP A 231 -17.88 21.93 21.72
C ASP A 231 -16.60 22.15 22.56
N GLU A 232 -15.54 21.39 22.33
CA GLU A 232 -14.25 21.62 23.03
C GLU A 232 -13.40 22.74 22.38
N ASN A 233 -13.61 23.08 21.11
CA ASN A 233 -12.91 24.20 20.45
C ASN A 233 -13.60 25.57 20.66
N SER A 234 -14.82 25.61 21.15
CA SER A 234 -15.52 26.90 21.44
C SER A 234 -15.14 27.52 22.79
N ILE A 235 -14.41 26.80 23.64
CA ILE A 235 -13.99 27.31 24.98
C ILE A 235 -12.56 27.89 24.95
N ALA A 236 -11.79 27.70 23.88
CA ALA A 236 -10.42 28.18 23.79
C ALA A 236 -10.25 29.56 23.08
N GLU A 237 -11.29 30.13 22.50
CA GLU A 237 -11.20 31.40 21.75
C GLU A 237 -11.61 32.67 22.52
N GLU A 238 -12.00 32.57 23.79
CA GLU A 238 -12.45 33.76 24.58
C GLU A 238 -11.39 34.41 25.46
N LYS A 239 -10.11 34.09 25.38
CA LYS A 239 -9.07 34.78 26.18
C LYS A 239 -7.81 35.15 25.35
N SER A 240 -7.96 36.06 24.40
CA SER A 240 -6.86 36.97 24.00
C SER A 240 -7.34 38.02 23.01
N VAL A 241 -8.04 39.04 23.48
CA VAL A 241 -8.18 40.31 22.77
C VAL A 241 -7.74 41.43 23.71
N SER A 242 -6.54 41.93 23.47
CA SER A 242 -6.27 43.34 23.75
C SER A 242 -5.08 43.83 22.90
N SER A 243 -5.39 44.87 22.13
CA SER A 243 -4.52 45.93 21.61
C SER A 243 -3.50 45.56 20.49
N VAL A 244 -3.69 46.10 19.30
CA VAL A 244 -3.15 47.40 18.84
C VAL A 244 -3.83 47.83 17.53
N LYS A 245 -4.20 49.12 17.45
CA LYS A 245 -4.76 49.84 16.32
C LYS A 245 -3.71 50.21 15.26
N SER A 246 -4.12 50.23 14.02
CA SER A 246 -4.15 51.38 13.09
C SER A 246 -3.70 51.04 11.68
N VAL A 247 -4.42 51.49 10.83
CA VAL A 247 -4.48 52.38 9.68
C VAL A 247 -4.74 51.69 8.34
N GLY A 248 -5.89 52.07 7.75
CA GLY A 248 -6.39 51.61 6.48
C GLY A 248 -5.74 52.31 5.26
N ILE A 249 -6.01 51.76 4.09
CA ILE A 249 -6.25 52.51 2.86
C ILE A 249 -7.18 51.64 1.98
N GLU A 250 -8.31 52.27 1.59
CA GLU A 250 -9.23 51.80 0.56
C GLU A 250 -8.54 51.78 -0.81
N ASN A 251 -8.88 50.82 -1.66
CA ASN A 251 -9.25 51.16 -3.03
C ASN A 251 -10.13 50.06 -3.65
N THR A 252 -11.26 50.50 -4.07
CA THR A 252 -12.28 49.85 -4.87
C THR A 252 -11.81 49.64 -6.30
N GLU A 253 -12.06 48.43 -6.87
CA GLU A 253 -12.55 48.37 -8.25
C GLU A 253 -13.40 47.11 -8.47
N LYS A 254 -14.60 47.36 -8.99
CA LYS A 254 -15.59 46.38 -9.43
C LYS A 254 -15.22 45.81 -10.79
N SER A 255 -15.34 44.51 -10.97
CA SER A 255 -15.87 44.00 -12.24
C SER A 255 -16.57 42.66 -12.04
N ALA A 256 -17.65 42.53 -12.79
CA ALA A 256 -18.74 41.60 -12.66
C ALA A 256 -18.42 40.17 -13.14
N GLY A 257 -19.04 39.21 -12.46
CA GLY A 257 -19.86 38.14 -13.06
C GLY A 257 -19.13 36.99 -13.75
N ASN A 258 -19.06 35.84 -13.07
CA ASN A 258 -19.59 34.61 -13.65
C ASN A 258 -19.82 33.59 -12.53
N GLU A 259 -21.08 33.45 -12.13
CA GLU A 259 -21.56 32.31 -11.38
C GLU A 259 -21.64 31.13 -12.34
N ASN A 260 -20.87 30.05 -12.07
CA ASN A 260 -21.36 28.71 -12.36
C ASN A 260 -20.49 27.65 -11.68
N ALA A 261 -21.11 26.99 -10.71
CA ALA A 261 -20.92 25.60 -10.33
C ALA A 261 -19.58 25.17 -9.71
N GLU A 262 -19.29 25.63 -8.52
CA GLU A 262 -18.63 24.77 -7.53
C GLU A 262 -19.68 23.81 -6.92
N LYS A 263 -19.88 22.66 -7.55
CA LYS A 263 -20.45 21.51 -6.87
C LYS A 263 -19.35 20.93 -6.01
N SER A 264 -19.45 21.16 -4.71
CA SER A 264 -18.69 20.54 -3.66
C SER A 264 -18.48 19.06 -3.91
N VAL A 265 -17.23 18.64 -4.02
CA VAL A 265 -16.81 17.23 -3.92
C VAL A 265 -17.18 16.79 -2.50
N SER A 266 -18.30 16.10 -2.36
CA SER A 266 -18.64 15.43 -1.12
C SER A 266 -17.54 14.38 -0.85
N SER A 267 -16.79 14.56 0.23
CA SER A 267 -15.82 13.60 0.74
C SER A 267 -16.49 12.23 0.83
N VAL A 268 -16.08 11.32 -0.04
CA VAL A 268 -16.41 9.90 0.08
C VAL A 268 -15.80 9.42 1.40
N LYS A 269 -16.66 9.13 2.37
CA LYS A 269 -16.26 8.58 3.65
C LYS A 269 -15.63 7.22 3.38
N SER A 270 -14.31 7.12 3.54
CA SER A 270 -13.62 5.84 3.70
C SER A 270 -14.34 5.07 4.81
N VAL A 271 -14.48 3.76 4.62
CA VAL A 271 -14.83 2.86 5.72
C VAL A 271 -13.79 3.15 6.81
N GLY A 272 -14.23 3.74 7.92
CA GLY A 272 -13.34 4.19 8.97
C GLY A 272 -12.46 3.03 9.46
N PRO A 273 -11.25 3.31 9.95
CA PRO A 273 -10.35 2.29 10.44
C PRO A 273 -11.11 1.41 11.43
N LYS A 274 -11.11 0.11 11.20
CA LYS A 274 -11.57 -0.84 12.20
C LYS A 274 -10.70 -0.59 13.42
N ASN A 275 -11.28 -0.19 14.56
CA ASN A 275 -10.56 -0.05 15.82
C ASN A 275 -10.09 -1.44 16.26
N TYR A 276 -8.95 -1.87 15.75
CA TYR A 276 -8.28 -3.02 16.32
C TYR A 276 -7.72 -2.61 17.68
N PRO A 277 -7.87 -3.43 18.73
CA PRO A 277 -7.28 -3.13 20.02
C PRO A 277 -5.78 -2.90 19.81
N SER A 278 -5.23 -1.85 20.41
CA SER A 278 -3.79 -1.63 20.42
C SER A 278 -3.17 -2.84 21.13
N VAL A 279 -2.71 -3.81 20.32
CA VAL A 279 -1.92 -4.90 20.87
C VAL A 279 -0.64 -4.26 21.35
N ARG A 280 -0.43 -4.24 22.66
CA ARG A 280 0.85 -3.86 23.25
C ARG A 280 1.90 -4.73 22.59
N ASP A 281 3.03 -4.14 22.22
CA ASP A 281 4.19 -4.89 21.72
C ASP A 281 4.72 -5.80 22.83
N GLU A 282 4.07 -6.94 23.04
CA GLU A 282 4.50 -7.95 24.04
C GLU A 282 5.87 -8.51 23.73
N ILE A 283 6.32 -8.31 22.48
CA ILE A 283 7.60 -8.78 21.94
C ILE A 283 8.65 -7.68 21.75
N ALA A 284 8.33 -6.43 22.12
CA ALA A 284 9.27 -5.32 22.03
C ALA A 284 10.57 -5.64 22.80
N GLY A 285 11.71 -5.33 22.19
CA GLY A 285 13.03 -5.59 22.77
C GLY A 285 13.50 -7.05 22.74
N GLN A 286 12.73 -7.97 22.15
CA GLN A 286 13.08 -9.40 22.12
C GLN A 286 13.95 -9.76 20.92
N THR A 287 14.78 -10.81 21.12
CA THR A 287 15.49 -11.49 20.03
C THR A 287 14.92 -12.91 19.87
N ILE A 288 14.39 -13.20 18.70
CA ILE A 288 13.79 -14.48 18.34
C ILE A 288 14.72 -15.18 17.34
N VAL A 289 15.05 -16.44 17.60
CA VAL A 289 15.90 -17.24 16.71
C VAL A 289 15.11 -18.44 16.21
N MET A 290 15.02 -18.59 14.89
CA MET A 290 14.37 -19.72 14.24
C MET A 290 15.41 -20.54 13.47
N GLN A 291 15.42 -21.85 13.68
CA GLN A 291 16.27 -22.78 12.95
C GLN A 291 15.63 -23.10 11.59
N LYS A 292 16.25 -22.66 10.52
CA LYS A 292 15.78 -22.85 9.13
C LYS A 292 16.81 -23.58 8.27
N ASN A 293 17.94 -24.03 8.85
CA ASN A 293 19.04 -24.72 8.16
C ASN A 293 19.54 -23.97 6.93
N THR A 294 19.70 -22.66 7.04
CA THR A 294 20.13 -21.78 5.96
C THR A 294 21.65 -21.72 5.85
N HIS A 295 22.20 -21.50 4.64
CA HIS A 295 23.65 -21.33 4.45
C HIS A 295 24.17 -20.03 5.09
N GLN A 296 23.33 -18.99 5.16
CA GLN A 296 23.62 -17.72 5.78
C GLN A 296 22.56 -17.41 6.84
N ALA A 297 22.94 -16.69 7.87
CA ALA A 297 21.97 -16.12 8.78
C ALA A 297 21.26 -14.95 8.11
N HIS A 298 19.93 -14.95 8.16
CA HIS A 298 19.09 -13.83 7.75
C HIS A 298 18.60 -13.13 9.01
N VAL A 299 18.75 -11.81 9.06
CA VAL A 299 18.44 -11.01 10.25
C VAL A 299 17.50 -9.88 9.89
N MET A 300 16.40 -9.78 10.63
CA MET A 300 15.46 -8.66 10.56
C MET A 300 15.42 -7.97 11.92
N ILE A 301 15.52 -6.63 11.91
CA ILE A 301 15.44 -5.78 13.12
C ILE A 301 14.42 -4.70 12.84
N GLY A 302 13.46 -4.48 13.73
CA GLY A 302 12.48 -3.43 13.49
C GLY A 302 11.43 -3.33 14.58
N THR A 303 10.41 -2.54 14.29
CA THR A 303 9.29 -2.24 15.21
C THR A 303 8.07 -1.79 14.42
N ARG A 304 6.91 -1.72 15.08
CA ARG A 304 5.76 -1.00 14.55
C ARG A 304 6.10 0.48 14.35
N ALA A 305 5.57 1.05 13.28
CA ALA A 305 5.81 2.42 12.89
C ALA A 305 4.49 3.15 12.56
N TYR A 306 4.57 4.21 11.81
CA TYR A 306 3.51 5.17 11.58
C TYR A 306 2.57 4.73 10.46
N ASP A 307 1.28 4.99 10.65
CA ASP A 307 0.28 4.86 9.61
C ASP A 307 0.46 5.94 8.50
N VAL A 308 -0.35 5.80 7.46
CA VAL A 308 -0.27 6.66 6.28
C VAL A 308 -0.61 8.13 6.54
N ASN A 309 -1.40 8.43 7.57
CA ASN A 309 -1.86 9.79 7.91
C ASN A 309 -0.97 10.47 8.96
N ASP A 310 -0.03 9.76 9.57
CA ASP A 310 0.85 10.29 10.62
C ASP A 310 1.91 11.23 10.02
N ASP A 311 2.01 12.45 10.53
CA ASP A 311 2.97 13.47 10.07
C ASP A 311 4.43 13.03 10.25
N ARG A 312 4.72 12.12 11.19
CA ARG A 312 6.06 11.55 11.42
C ARG A 312 6.48 10.56 10.32
N ARG A 313 5.56 10.12 9.49
CA ARG A 313 5.83 9.22 8.37
C ARG A 313 6.84 9.82 7.38
N MET A 314 6.73 11.11 7.06
CA MET A 314 7.65 11.76 6.10
C MET A 314 9.07 11.93 6.64
N PRO A 315 9.31 12.36 7.89
CA PRO A 315 10.63 12.27 8.53
C PRO A 315 11.20 10.85 8.55
N LEU A 316 10.38 9.83 8.85
CA LEU A 316 10.79 8.42 8.80
C LEU A 316 11.17 7.99 7.39
N TYR A 317 10.42 8.39 6.37
CA TYR A 317 10.73 8.09 4.97
C TYR A 317 12.12 8.60 4.56
N LEU A 318 12.46 9.84 4.92
CA LEU A 318 13.78 10.38 4.66
C LEU A 318 14.88 9.66 5.48
N LEU A 319 14.63 9.39 6.75
CA LEU A 319 15.54 8.65 7.63
C LEU A 319 15.81 7.24 7.12
N ASN A 320 14.75 6.52 6.73
CA ASN A 320 14.83 5.19 6.14
C ASN A 320 15.71 5.17 4.88
N ASN A 321 15.52 6.15 4.00
CA ASN A 321 16.33 6.29 2.78
C ASN A 321 17.81 6.55 3.08
N MET A 322 18.11 7.33 4.10
CA MET A 322 19.50 7.58 4.52
C MET A 322 20.16 6.35 5.16
N LEU A 323 19.39 5.55 5.89
CA LEU A 323 19.88 4.35 6.58
C LEU A 323 20.19 3.22 5.61
N GLY A 324 19.22 2.76 4.88
CA GLY A 324 19.30 1.57 4.03
C GLY A 324 18.47 1.67 2.76
N GLY A 325 18.25 2.86 2.21
CA GLY A 325 17.64 3.07 0.90
C GLY A 325 18.50 2.56 -0.25
N PRO A 326 18.03 2.64 -1.50
CA PRO A 326 18.66 1.99 -2.68
C PRO A 326 20.02 2.55 -3.07
N GLY A 327 20.48 3.64 -2.43
CA GLY A 327 21.78 4.24 -2.72
C GLY A 327 22.94 3.48 -2.09
N MET A 328 24.01 3.21 -2.84
CA MET A 328 25.23 2.57 -2.33
C MET A 328 25.88 3.38 -1.18
N ASN A 329 25.59 4.66 -1.07
CA ASN A 329 26.03 5.56 0.00
C ASN A 329 25.13 5.52 1.26
N ALA A 330 24.14 4.65 1.32
CA ALA A 330 23.31 4.43 2.49
C ALA A 330 24.18 4.00 3.69
N LYS A 331 23.86 4.50 4.90
CA LYS A 331 24.72 4.34 6.09
C LYS A 331 24.98 2.89 6.45
N LEU A 332 23.99 2.04 6.34
CA LEU A 332 24.12 0.61 6.64
C LEU A 332 24.93 -0.10 5.56
N ASN A 333 24.73 0.23 4.29
CA ASN A 333 25.54 -0.32 3.21
C ASN A 333 27.01 0.01 3.39
N LEU A 334 27.33 1.28 3.67
CA LEU A 334 28.72 1.70 3.97
C LEU A 334 29.27 0.96 5.18
N ALA A 335 28.49 0.85 6.27
CA ALA A 335 28.98 0.28 7.53
C ALA A 335 29.17 -1.24 7.48
N LEU A 336 28.25 -1.98 6.85
CA LEU A 336 28.27 -3.45 6.87
C LEU A 336 28.97 -4.04 5.64
N ARG A 337 28.70 -3.48 4.45
CA ARG A 337 29.21 -4.01 3.19
C ARG A 337 30.53 -3.36 2.80
N GLU A 338 30.54 -2.05 2.53
CA GLU A 338 31.70 -1.38 1.91
C GLU A 338 32.94 -1.36 2.83
N HIS A 339 32.76 -1.02 4.12
CA HIS A 339 33.89 -0.90 5.05
C HIS A 339 34.29 -2.21 5.72
N ASN A 340 33.38 -3.17 5.82
CA ASN A 340 33.62 -4.39 6.59
C ASN A 340 33.42 -5.71 5.82
N GLY A 341 32.79 -5.69 4.65
CA GLY A 341 32.59 -6.88 3.81
C GLY A 341 31.81 -8.01 4.47
N LEU A 342 30.87 -7.67 5.39
CA LEU A 342 30.15 -8.66 6.21
C LEU A 342 28.86 -9.16 5.58
N VAL A 343 28.27 -8.36 4.68
CA VAL A 343 26.97 -8.63 4.07
C VAL A 343 27.05 -8.40 2.56
N TYR A 344 26.26 -9.16 1.80
CA TYR A 344 26.04 -8.86 0.39
C TYR A 344 24.91 -7.85 0.21
N THR A 345 23.82 -8.03 0.93
CA THR A 345 22.65 -7.16 0.91
C THR A 345 22.34 -6.63 2.31
N VAL A 346 22.06 -5.35 2.41
CA VAL A 346 21.48 -4.71 3.58
C VAL A 346 20.53 -3.62 3.12
N GLU A 347 19.33 -3.61 3.65
CA GLU A 347 18.32 -2.62 3.34
C GLU A 347 17.50 -2.23 4.56
N SER A 348 16.87 -1.07 4.46
CA SER A 348 15.89 -0.59 5.44
C SER A 348 14.60 -0.28 4.73
N THR A 349 13.52 -0.84 5.23
CA THR A 349 12.18 -0.73 4.64
C THR A 349 11.19 -0.12 5.62
N MET A 350 10.16 0.51 5.09
CA MET A 350 9.00 0.95 5.86
C MET A 350 7.72 0.66 5.08
N VAL A 351 6.72 0.18 5.76
CA VAL A 351 5.37 -0.02 5.23
C VAL A 351 4.41 0.79 6.08
N SER A 352 3.52 1.55 5.45
CA SER A 352 2.43 2.27 6.14
C SER A 352 1.10 1.72 5.67
N TYR A 353 0.30 1.25 6.61
CA TYR A 353 -1.09 0.82 6.47
C TYR A 353 -2.05 1.95 6.83
N GLY A 354 -3.34 1.74 6.66
CA GLY A 354 -4.36 2.73 6.98
C GLY A 354 -4.43 3.16 8.45
N ASP A 355 -3.92 2.33 9.39
CA ASP A 355 -4.05 2.49 10.83
C ASP A 355 -2.78 2.14 11.62
N THR A 356 -1.71 1.71 10.96
CA THR A 356 -0.44 1.32 11.56
C THR A 356 0.66 1.32 10.51
N GLY A 357 1.86 0.88 10.88
CA GLY A 357 2.97 0.67 9.95
C GLY A 357 4.07 -0.18 10.56
N THR A 358 5.08 -0.50 9.74
CA THR A 358 6.31 -1.15 10.17
C THR A 358 7.52 -0.37 9.66
N TRP A 359 8.61 -0.48 10.40
CA TRP A 359 9.94 -0.11 9.96
C TRP A 359 10.90 -1.24 10.33
N SER A 360 11.76 -1.62 9.38
CA SER A 360 12.70 -2.71 9.61
C SER A 360 14.01 -2.53 8.83
N ILE A 361 15.04 -3.23 9.30
CA ILE A 361 16.33 -3.43 8.62
C ILE A 361 16.48 -4.93 8.39
N TYR A 362 16.82 -5.31 7.16
CA TYR A 362 17.18 -6.65 6.78
C TYR A 362 18.66 -6.73 6.37
N PHE A 363 19.35 -7.82 6.72
CA PHE A 363 20.63 -8.20 6.14
C PHE A 363 20.85 -9.71 6.21
N GLY A 364 21.63 -10.22 5.22
CA GLY A 364 22.17 -11.60 5.22
C GLY A 364 23.68 -11.58 5.49
N CYS A 365 24.16 -12.45 6.39
CA CYS A 365 25.58 -12.56 6.72
C CYS A 365 25.95 -13.98 7.16
N ASP A 366 27.22 -14.28 7.30
CA ASP A 366 27.67 -15.52 7.93
C ASP A 366 27.22 -15.58 9.40
N GLU A 367 26.86 -16.77 9.89
CA GLU A 367 26.30 -16.93 11.24
C GLU A 367 27.23 -16.37 12.33
N HIS A 368 28.55 -16.55 12.19
CA HIS A 368 29.52 -16.05 13.16
C HIS A 368 29.64 -14.51 13.19
N ASP A 369 29.21 -13.83 12.13
CA ASP A 369 29.26 -12.36 12.01
C ASP A 369 27.99 -11.65 12.49
N VAL A 370 26.90 -12.36 12.78
CA VAL A 370 25.62 -11.79 13.23
C VAL A 370 25.81 -10.79 14.35
N LYS A 371 26.54 -11.16 15.41
CA LYS A 371 26.79 -10.27 16.57
C LYS A 371 27.57 -9.00 16.18
N ARG A 372 28.47 -9.11 15.21
CA ARG A 372 29.25 -7.97 14.71
C ARG A 372 28.37 -7.04 13.88
N CYS A 373 27.57 -7.59 12.99
CA CYS A 373 26.58 -6.82 12.19
C CYS A 373 25.60 -6.08 13.09
N LEU A 374 24.99 -6.75 14.08
CA LEU A 374 24.07 -6.12 15.04
C LEU A 374 24.69 -4.95 15.78
N ARG A 375 25.99 -5.05 16.20
CA ARG A 375 26.70 -3.93 16.83
C ARG A 375 26.92 -2.77 15.88
N LEU A 376 27.24 -3.03 14.62
CA LEU A 376 27.42 -1.97 13.61
C LEU A 376 26.08 -1.29 13.28
N VAL A 377 25.00 -2.06 13.10
CA VAL A 377 23.66 -1.51 12.94
C VAL A 377 23.32 -0.58 14.12
N ARG A 378 23.44 -1.08 15.36
CA ARG A 378 23.18 -0.28 16.56
C ARG A 378 23.99 1.02 16.57
N LYS A 379 25.26 0.97 16.23
CA LYS A 379 26.12 2.15 16.16
C LYS A 379 25.62 3.19 15.14
N GLU A 380 25.10 2.76 13.99
CA GLU A 380 24.54 3.70 13.02
C GLU A 380 23.21 4.29 13.50
N LEU A 381 22.33 3.50 14.12
CA LEU A 381 21.09 3.99 14.71
C LEU A 381 21.35 5.00 15.84
N ASP A 382 22.29 4.72 16.72
CA ASP A 382 22.68 5.62 17.83
C ASP A 382 23.14 7.00 17.34
N LYS A 383 23.80 7.09 16.19
CA LYS A 383 24.23 8.39 15.63
C LYS A 383 23.06 9.31 15.35
N PHE A 384 21.95 8.78 14.80
CA PHE A 384 20.74 9.55 14.52
C PHE A 384 19.96 9.92 15.79
N MET A 385 20.02 9.09 16.81
CA MET A 385 19.40 9.37 18.11
C MET A 385 20.15 10.46 18.89
N GLN A 386 21.48 10.40 18.90
CA GLN A 386 22.33 11.24 19.76
C GLN A 386 22.53 12.64 19.20
N LYS A 387 22.57 12.80 17.88
CA LYS A 387 22.90 14.07 17.25
C LYS A 387 22.02 14.37 16.05
N PRO A 388 21.42 15.58 15.99
CA PRO A 388 20.67 16.00 14.80
C PRO A 388 21.59 16.11 13.59
N LEU A 389 21.02 15.95 12.41
CA LEU A 389 21.74 16.19 11.15
C LEU A 389 22.19 17.64 11.05
N SER A 390 23.38 17.87 10.49
CA SER A 390 23.78 19.21 10.06
C SER A 390 22.96 19.65 8.84
N ASP A 391 22.84 20.97 8.62
CA ASP A 391 22.11 21.53 7.48
C ASP A 391 22.62 20.97 6.14
N ALA A 392 23.93 20.77 6.02
CA ALA A 392 24.55 20.19 4.82
C ALA A 392 24.12 18.73 4.61
N GLN A 393 24.06 17.92 5.67
CA GLN A 393 23.61 16.53 5.61
C GLN A 393 22.12 16.45 5.25
N LEU A 394 21.28 17.27 5.89
CA LEU A 394 19.84 17.31 5.61
C LEU A 394 19.57 17.75 4.17
N LYS A 395 20.24 18.81 3.70
CA LYS A 395 20.12 19.28 2.32
C LYS A 395 20.53 18.21 1.30
N ALA A 396 21.62 17.49 1.55
CA ALA A 396 22.08 16.40 0.69
C ALA A 396 21.07 15.25 0.65
N ALA A 397 20.53 14.83 1.79
CA ALA A 397 19.53 13.76 1.89
C ALA A 397 18.24 14.13 1.14
N LYS A 398 17.72 15.35 1.32
CA LYS A 398 16.55 15.85 0.59
C LYS A 398 16.77 15.87 -0.92
N LYS A 399 17.94 16.34 -1.38
CA LYS A 399 18.29 16.34 -2.80
C LYS A 399 18.31 14.91 -3.37
N GLN A 400 18.93 13.98 -2.64
CA GLN A 400 19.04 12.57 -3.06
C GLN A 400 17.67 11.92 -3.20
N ILE A 401 16.81 11.99 -2.17
CA ILE A 401 15.50 11.34 -2.19
C ILE A 401 14.59 11.94 -3.27
N LYS A 402 14.62 13.27 -3.50
CA LYS A 402 13.87 13.89 -4.59
C LYS A 402 14.31 13.36 -5.96
N GLY A 403 15.62 13.19 -6.18
CA GLY A 403 16.13 12.57 -7.40
C GLY A 403 15.64 11.14 -7.58
N GLN A 404 15.66 10.34 -6.52
CA GLN A 404 15.17 8.96 -6.52
C GLN A 404 13.66 8.87 -6.76
N ILE A 405 12.86 9.75 -6.15
CA ILE A 405 11.42 9.88 -6.42
C ILE A 405 11.19 10.19 -7.91
N GLY A 406 11.92 11.16 -8.46
CA GLY A 406 11.81 11.51 -9.87
C GLY A 406 12.10 10.33 -10.80
N VAL A 407 13.19 9.60 -10.55
CA VAL A 407 13.54 8.38 -11.31
C VAL A 407 12.48 7.28 -11.15
N ALA A 408 11.98 7.07 -9.93
CA ALA A 408 10.93 6.06 -9.68
C ALA A 408 9.62 6.39 -10.40
N CYS A 409 9.26 7.67 -10.53
CA CYS A 409 8.06 8.10 -11.25
C CYS A 409 8.13 7.88 -12.77
N ASP A 410 9.32 7.62 -13.32
CA ASP A 410 9.50 7.30 -14.74
C ASP A 410 9.11 5.84 -15.06
N ASN A 411 9.07 4.97 -14.06
CA ASN A 411 8.44 3.65 -14.19
C ASN A 411 6.91 3.81 -14.18
N ARG A 412 6.34 3.81 -15.39
CA ARG A 412 4.91 4.10 -15.61
C ARG A 412 3.98 3.08 -14.98
N GLU A 413 4.33 1.81 -15.02
CA GLU A 413 3.55 0.73 -14.43
C GLU A 413 3.45 0.90 -12.90
N ASN A 414 4.59 0.95 -12.22
CA ASN A 414 4.63 1.14 -10.78
C ASN A 414 3.95 2.44 -10.35
N PHE A 415 4.09 3.51 -11.14
CA PHE A 415 3.44 4.77 -10.87
C PHE A 415 1.91 4.67 -11.01
N ALA A 416 1.41 3.92 -12.00
CA ALA A 416 -0.02 3.68 -12.19
C ALA A 416 -0.62 2.91 -11.01
N LEU A 417 0.05 1.85 -10.59
CA LEU A 417 -0.34 1.05 -9.43
C LEU A 417 -0.35 1.86 -8.13
N ASP A 418 0.65 2.73 -7.95
CA ASP A 418 0.81 3.51 -6.73
C ASP A 418 -0.21 4.67 -6.62
N PHE A 419 -0.52 5.40 -7.70
CA PHE A 419 -1.58 6.40 -7.63
C PHE A 419 -2.97 5.75 -7.48
N GLY A 420 -3.18 4.58 -8.08
CA GLY A 420 -4.39 3.78 -7.87
C GLY A 420 -4.56 3.41 -6.40
N LYS A 421 -3.50 2.85 -5.78
CA LYS A 421 -3.49 2.52 -4.34
C LYS A 421 -3.81 3.75 -3.47
N SER A 422 -3.19 4.89 -3.76
CA SER A 422 -3.42 6.12 -3.02
C SER A 422 -4.87 6.60 -3.14
N PHE A 423 -5.47 6.48 -4.33
CA PHE A 423 -6.85 6.85 -4.58
C PHE A 423 -7.85 5.87 -3.94
N LEU A 424 -7.54 4.56 -3.96
CA LEU A 424 -8.39 3.54 -3.33
C LEU A 424 -8.48 3.73 -1.83
N HIS A 425 -7.32 3.69 -1.16
CA HIS A 425 -7.27 3.59 0.31
C HIS A 425 -7.41 4.95 1.01
N TYR A 426 -6.95 6.03 0.36
CA TYR A 426 -6.84 7.33 1.03
C TYR A 426 -7.69 8.42 0.35
N GLY A 427 -8.22 8.18 -0.84
CA GLY A 427 -9.03 9.15 -1.59
C GLY A 427 -8.25 10.32 -2.18
N TRP A 428 -6.91 10.25 -2.25
CA TRP A 428 -6.06 11.34 -2.74
C TRP A 428 -5.45 11.02 -4.10
N GLU A 429 -5.37 12.03 -4.91
CA GLU A 429 -4.61 12.02 -6.16
C GLU A 429 -3.12 12.16 -5.80
N LYS A 430 -2.28 11.22 -6.27
CA LYS A 430 -0.84 11.30 -6.01
C LYS A 430 -0.24 12.52 -6.69
N ASN A 431 0.37 13.41 -5.92
CA ASN A 431 0.99 14.63 -6.41
C ASN A 431 2.49 14.66 -6.03
N VAL A 432 3.35 14.53 -7.04
CA VAL A 432 4.81 14.49 -6.84
C VAL A 432 5.35 15.85 -6.39
N ASP A 433 4.77 16.96 -6.86
CA ASP A 433 5.20 18.30 -6.45
C ASP A 433 4.92 18.52 -4.96
N ARG A 434 3.73 18.09 -4.49
CA ARG A 434 3.41 18.12 -3.07
C ARG A 434 4.31 17.20 -2.24
N LEU A 435 4.67 16.02 -2.77
CA LEU A 435 5.63 15.14 -2.11
C LEU A 435 7.01 15.80 -1.98
N TYR A 436 7.44 16.54 -2.99
CA TYR A 436 8.69 17.33 -2.92
C TYR A 436 8.60 18.43 -1.88
N GLU A 437 7.48 19.14 -1.77
CA GLU A 437 7.22 20.14 -0.73
C GLU A 437 7.30 19.51 0.66
N GLN A 438 6.62 18.39 0.89
CA GLN A 438 6.68 17.66 2.15
C GLN A 438 8.12 17.24 2.51
N VAL A 439 8.92 16.80 1.53
CA VAL A 439 10.35 16.51 1.76
C VAL A 439 11.12 17.78 2.16
N ASP A 440 10.79 18.93 1.55
CA ASP A 440 11.45 20.20 1.88
C ASP A 440 11.11 20.73 3.27
N GLU A 441 9.93 20.42 3.80
CA GLU A 441 9.49 20.81 5.14
C GLU A 441 10.12 19.99 6.26
N ILE A 442 10.71 18.82 5.97
CA ILE A 442 11.35 17.96 7.00
C ILE A 442 12.50 18.70 7.67
N THR A 443 12.56 18.67 8.99
CA THR A 443 13.64 19.27 9.80
C THR A 443 14.56 18.19 10.40
N ALA A 444 15.78 18.57 10.74
CA ALA A 444 16.72 17.69 11.44
C ALA A 444 16.20 17.25 12.82
N ALA A 445 15.46 18.11 13.50
CA ALA A 445 14.84 17.81 14.79
C ALA A 445 13.73 16.73 14.67
N GLN A 446 12.90 16.78 13.63
CA GLN A 446 11.88 15.76 13.38
C GLN A 446 12.53 14.39 13.08
N ILE A 447 13.60 14.35 12.28
CA ILE A 447 14.35 13.11 12.00
C ILE A 447 14.92 12.54 13.30
N GLN A 448 15.53 13.37 14.14
CA GLN A 448 16.08 12.93 15.42
C GLN A 448 15.00 12.43 16.38
N ALA A 449 13.86 13.11 16.47
CA ALA A 449 12.74 12.69 17.31
C ALA A 449 12.20 11.32 16.87
N VAL A 450 12.02 11.10 15.57
CA VAL A 450 11.62 9.79 15.01
C VAL A 450 12.67 8.72 15.32
N ALA A 451 13.95 9.02 15.15
CA ALA A 451 15.03 8.09 15.50
C ALA A 451 15.03 7.73 16.98
N GLN A 452 14.84 8.71 17.87
CA GLN A 452 14.76 8.48 19.33
C GLN A 452 13.53 7.63 19.72
N GLU A 453 12.41 7.82 19.03
CA GLU A 453 11.20 7.06 19.28
C GLU A 453 11.31 5.62 18.79
N LEU A 454 11.71 5.42 17.53
CA LEU A 454 11.65 4.08 16.91
C LEU A 454 12.90 3.23 17.15
N PHE A 455 14.07 3.84 17.35
CA PHE A 455 15.33 3.10 17.48
C PHE A 455 15.71 2.80 18.93
N ASP A 456 14.81 3.06 19.88
CA ASP A 456 15.03 2.61 21.25
C ASP A 456 15.22 1.09 21.27
N LYS A 457 16.29 0.64 21.92
CA LYS A 457 16.64 -0.79 22.01
C LYS A 457 15.53 -1.66 22.62
N ASP A 458 14.73 -1.07 23.53
CA ASP A 458 13.67 -1.76 24.22
C ASP A 458 12.38 -1.85 23.36
N ARG A 459 12.35 -1.21 22.22
CA ARG A 459 11.28 -1.29 21.22
C ARG A 459 11.63 -2.21 20.04
N LEU A 460 12.92 -2.38 19.72
CA LEU A 460 13.35 -3.10 18.54
C LEU A 460 13.27 -4.62 18.75
N THR A 461 12.45 -5.29 18.00
CA THR A 461 12.43 -6.75 17.89
C THR A 461 13.48 -7.21 16.88
N THR A 462 14.17 -8.31 17.16
CA THR A 462 15.13 -8.93 16.25
C THR A 462 14.69 -10.35 15.94
N LEU A 463 14.56 -10.70 14.66
CA LEU A 463 14.33 -12.05 14.18
C LEU A 463 15.57 -12.53 13.45
N ILE A 464 16.01 -13.77 13.74
CA ILE A 464 17.18 -14.38 13.13
C ILE A 464 16.79 -15.76 12.62
N PHE A 465 16.95 -15.99 11.32
CA PHE A 465 16.97 -17.33 10.71
C PHE A 465 18.40 -17.83 10.61
N LYS A 466 18.63 -19.09 10.97
CA LYS A 466 19.94 -19.74 10.87
C LYS A 466 19.84 -21.27 10.76
#